data_d449fc3d5ec3b9789ad2cd64b118a338
#
_entry.id   d449fc3d5ec3b9789ad2cd64b118a338
#
_cell.length_a   1.000
_cell.length_b   1.000
_cell.length_c   1.000
_cell.angle_alpha   90.00
_cell.angle_beta   90.00
_cell.angle_gamma   90.00
#
_symmetry.space_group_name_H-M   'P 1'
#
loop_
_entity.id
_entity.type
_entity.pdbx_description
1 polymer ?
#
loop_
_entity_poly.entity_id
_entity_poly.type
_entity_poly.pdbx_seq_one_letter_code
_entity_poly.pdbx_strand_id
1 'polypeptide(L)'
;MAKIAVTGGSGKAGQVVVRDLIEHGHDVLNIDRLPFTNALIPDTPAAYLPADLTDYGQALEALSGGDVLPGIEIVVHFAAIPSPVHATPDQIFRTNMTSTYAVFSAAARLGVRRVVWASSETTLGLPFNRPPDYAPVDEAHMYPETSYALSKVLGEEAARQISRWSGIPFVGLRFSNVMVRADYDEFPTFWEDPHLRKWNLWGYVDESHVAESVRLALDEDATGTDNFIIAAADTVMRRPSRELMEEVFPGVPVRDSISGNDTLLDIAKARQVLGYDPQFTWRTLF
;
A
#
# COMPACT_ATOMS: atom_id res chain seq x y z
N MET A 1 -11.27 16.10 11.67
CA MET A 1 -11.57 16.61 10.32
C MET A 1 -10.32 17.27 9.78
N ALA A 2 -9.85 16.90 8.61
CA ALA A 2 -8.65 17.44 7.96
C ALA A 2 -8.88 17.53 6.45
N LYS A 3 -8.12 18.39 5.76
CA LYS A 3 -8.08 18.48 4.30
C LYS A 3 -7.01 17.56 3.78
N ILE A 4 -7.39 16.53 3.02
CA ILE A 4 -6.51 15.44 2.59
C ILE A 4 -6.45 15.38 1.06
N ALA A 5 -5.25 15.45 0.49
CA ALA A 5 -5.03 15.14 -0.91
C ALA A 5 -4.72 13.66 -1.07
N VAL A 6 -5.51 12.95 -1.86
CA VAL A 6 -5.28 11.55 -2.23
C VAL A 6 -4.82 11.51 -3.68
N THR A 7 -3.55 11.21 -3.93
CA THR A 7 -3.05 11.01 -5.27
C THR A 7 -3.26 9.58 -5.72
N GLY A 8 -3.64 9.36 -6.97
CA GLY A 8 -4.02 8.02 -7.43
C GLY A 8 -5.36 7.55 -6.87
N GLY A 9 -6.20 8.50 -6.43
CA GLY A 9 -7.50 8.20 -5.80
C GLY A 9 -8.52 7.56 -6.76
N SER A 10 -8.29 7.62 -8.06
CA SER A 10 -9.13 6.92 -9.06
C SER A 10 -8.71 5.46 -9.29
N GLY A 11 -7.61 5.01 -8.71
CA GLY A 11 -7.13 3.63 -8.80
C GLY A 11 -7.89 2.66 -7.88
N LYS A 12 -7.65 1.34 -8.05
CA LYS A 12 -8.32 0.25 -7.30
C LYS A 12 -8.33 0.49 -5.78
N ALA A 13 -7.18 0.70 -5.17
CA ALA A 13 -7.04 0.97 -3.74
C ALA A 13 -7.41 2.42 -3.36
N GLY A 14 -7.09 3.40 -4.24
CA GLY A 14 -7.34 4.80 -3.97
C GLY A 14 -8.81 5.14 -3.80
N GLN A 15 -9.69 4.55 -4.59
CA GLN A 15 -11.15 4.79 -4.51
C GLN A 15 -11.73 4.40 -3.15
N VAL A 16 -11.28 3.29 -2.59
CA VAL A 16 -11.74 2.82 -1.29
C VAL A 16 -11.27 3.77 -0.19
N VAL A 17 -10.01 4.21 -0.27
CA VAL A 17 -9.44 5.17 0.68
C VAL A 17 -10.17 6.52 0.61
N VAL A 18 -10.44 7.02 -0.60
CA VAL A 18 -11.19 8.29 -0.76
C VAL A 18 -12.57 8.19 -0.12
N ARG A 19 -13.29 7.08 -0.35
CA ARG A 19 -14.61 6.85 0.25
C ARG A 19 -14.54 6.80 1.76
N ASP A 20 -13.66 5.98 2.32
CA ASP A 20 -13.51 5.80 3.77
C ASP A 20 -13.16 7.14 4.46
N LEU A 21 -12.25 7.92 3.88
CA LEU A 21 -11.88 9.23 4.45
C LEU A 21 -13.05 10.21 4.48
N ILE A 22 -13.89 10.24 3.44
CA ILE A 22 -15.10 11.07 3.40
C ILE A 22 -16.12 10.60 4.43
N GLU A 23 -16.36 9.29 4.52
CA GLU A 23 -17.28 8.68 5.50
C GLU A 23 -16.84 8.97 6.94
N HIS A 24 -15.54 9.17 7.17
CA HIS A 24 -14.99 9.59 8.46
C HIS A 24 -14.86 11.13 8.63
N GLY A 25 -15.50 11.89 7.75
CA GLY A 25 -15.67 13.33 7.91
C GLY A 25 -14.47 14.19 7.51
N HIS A 26 -13.60 13.69 6.63
CA HIS A 26 -12.52 14.47 6.05
C HIS A 26 -12.94 15.15 4.74
N ASP A 27 -12.35 16.32 4.45
CA ASP A 27 -12.44 16.95 3.14
C ASP A 27 -11.38 16.35 2.22
N VAL A 28 -11.78 15.71 1.12
CA VAL A 28 -10.86 14.95 0.27
C VAL A 28 -10.75 15.55 -1.13
N LEU A 29 -9.52 15.78 -1.58
CA LEU A 29 -9.16 16.11 -2.94
C LEU A 29 -8.53 14.89 -3.62
N ASN A 30 -9.22 14.31 -4.60
CA ASN A 30 -8.64 13.29 -5.47
C ASN A 30 -7.77 13.94 -6.55
N ILE A 31 -6.49 13.59 -6.59
CA ILE A 31 -5.54 14.01 -7.63
C ILE A 31 -5.15 12.80 -8.46
N ASP A 32 -5.56 12.78 -9.71
CA ASP A 32 -5.27 11.69 -10.62
C ASP A 32 -5.25 12.20 -12.06
N ARG A 33 -4.68 11.45 -13.00
CA ARG A 33 -4.76 11.75 -14.44
C ARG A 33 -6.14 11.47 -15.02
N LEU A 34 -6.84 10.52 -14.44
CA LEU A 34 -8.19 10.12 -14.84
C LEU A 34 -9.19 10.42 -13.73
N PRO A 35 -10.39 10.91 -14.07
CA PRO A 35 -11.45 11.06 -13.08
C PRO A 35 -11.88 9.69 -12.54
N PHE A 36 -12.61 9.71 -11.43
CA PHE A 36 -13.29 8.51 -10.96
C PHE A 36 -14.13 7.91 -12.08
N THR A 37 -14.02 6.61 -12.28
CA THR A 37 -15.03 5.89 -13.05
C THR A 37 -16.23 5.70 -12.14
N ASN A 38 -17.36 6.29 -12.47
CA ASN A 38 -18.61 6.33 -11.69
C ASN A 38 -19.17 4.94 -11.26
N ALA A 39 -18.57 3.85 -11.73
CA ALA A 39 -19.03 2.50 -11.40
C ALA A 39 -18.75 2.07 -9.94
N LEU A 40 -17.72 2.65 -9.30
CA LEU A 40 -17.29 2.22 -7.96
C LEU A 40 -17.65 3.23 -6.85
N ILE A 41 -17.87 4.50 -7.17
CA ILE A 41 -18.24 5.53 -6.20
C ILE A 41 -19.35 6.42 -6.79
N PRO A 42 -20.60 5.93 -6.85
CA PRO A 42 -21.74 6.79 -7.17
C PRO A 42 -21.84 7.89 -6.10
N ASP A 43 -22.03 9.14 -6.52
CA ASP A 43 -22.35 10.27 -5.65
C ASP A 43 -21.31 10.63 -4.58
N THR A 44 -20.02 10.32 -4.78
CA THR A 44 -18.97 10.71 -3.84
C THR A 44 -18.66 12.20 -3.97
N PRO A 45 -18.76 12.99 -2.88
CA PRO A 45 -18.50 14.43 -2.92
C PRO A 45 -17.02 14.80 -2.95
N ALA A 46 -16.12 13.88 -3.33
CA ALA A 46 -14.70 14.18 -3.44
C ALA A 46 -14.46 15.22 -4.54
N ALA A 47 -13.74 16.27 -4.18
CA ALA A 47 -13.19 17.19 -5.16
C ALA A 47 -12.17 16.45 -6.06
N TYR A 48 -12.07 16.83 -7.32
CA TYR A 48 -11.15 16.20 -8.28
C TYR A 48 -10.29 17.25 -8.98
N LEU A 49 -9.00 16.95 -9.09
CA LEU A 49 -8.04 17.77 -9.82
C LEU A 49 -7.15 16.87 -10.71
N PRO A 50 -7.17 17.04 -12.04
CA PRO A 50 -6.29 16.31 -12.92
C PRO A 50 -4.85 16.82 -12.83
N ALA A 51 -3.87 15.90 -12.68
CA ALA A 51 -2.46 16.25 -12.67
C ALA A 51 -1.57 15.10 -13.15
N ASP A 52 -0.52 15.42 -13.90
CA ASP A 52 0.60 14.52 -14.13
C ASP A 52 1.64 14.73 -13.03
N LEU A 53 1.67 13.78 -12.09
CA LEU A 53 2.56 13.85 -10.93
C LEU A 53 4.04 13.55 -11.26
N THR A 54 4.37 13.23 -12.51
CA THR A 54 5.76 13.19 -12.97
C THR A 54 6.31 14.59 -13.27
N ASP A 55 5.43 15.58 -13.40
CA ASP A 55 5.76 17.00 -13.49
C ASP A 55 5.69 17.64 -12.10
N TYR A 56 6.83 18.15 -11.61
CA TYR A 56 6.93 18.75 -10.27
C TYR A 56 6.04 19.99 -10.12
N GLY A 57 5.90 20.81 -11.18
CA GLY A 57 5.07 22.01 -11.15
C GLY A 57 3.59 21.65 -10.96
N GLN A 58 3.10 20.65 -11.70
CA GLN A 58 1.73 20.14 -11.54
C GLN A 58 1.53 19.47 -10.18
N ALA A 59 2.52 18.69 -9.70
CA ALA A 59 2.44 18.08 -8.37
C ALA A 59 2.35 19.14 -7.26
N LEU A 60 3.15 20.19 -7.34
CA LEU A 60 3.14 21.28 -6.35
C LEU A 60 1.81 22.05 -6.38
N GLU A 61 1.33 22.41 -7.57
CA GLU A 61 0.04 23.11 -7.73
C GLU A 61 -1.12 22.25 -7.22
N ALA A 62 -1.19 20.99 -7.64
CA ALA A 62 -2.25 20.09 -7.23
C ALA A 62 -2.26 19.85 -5.71
N LEU A 63 -1.09 19.67 -5.10
CA LEU A 63 -0.98 19.47 -3.64
C LEU A 63 -1.20 20.74 -2.83
N SER A 64 -1.12 21.93 -3.45
CA SER A 64 -1.59 23.16 -2.78
C SER A 64 -3.11 23.18 -2.61
N GLY A 65 -3.82 22.34 -3.36
CA GLY A 65 -5.28 22.30 -3.46
C GLY A 65 -5.85 23.29 -4.46
N GLY A 66 -5.01 24.15 -5.05
CA GLY A 66 -5.43 25.18 -6.00
C GLY A 66 -6.65 25.98 -5.50
N ASP A 67 -7.58 26.28 -6.40
CA ASP A 67 -8.87 26.92 -6.08
C ASP A 67 -9.95 25.91 -5.61
N VAL A 68 -9.63 24.59 -5.65
CA VAL A 68 -10.61 23.50 -5.40
C VAL A 68 -10.73 23.18 -3.92
N LEU A 69 -9.62 22.92 -3.24
CA LEU A 69 -9.56 22.63 -1.81
C LEU A 69 -8.25 23.20 -1.21
N PRO A 70 -8.11 24.51 -1.08
CA PRO A 70 -6.86 25.12 -0.60
C PRO A 70 -6.54 24.74 0.83
N GLY A 71 -5.24 24.63 1.12
CA GLY A 71 -4.74 24.35 2.46
C GLY A 71 -4.76 22.86 2.82
N ILE A 72 -4.29 22.02 1.92
CA ILE A 72 -4.09 20.59 2.19
C ILE A 72 -3.17 20.40 3.40
N GLU A 73 -3.61 19.61 4.34
CA GLU A 73 -2.90 19.31 5.58
C GLU A 73 -2.14 17.97 5.53
N ILE A 74 -2.69 16.99 4.82
CA ILE A 74 -2.15 15.63 4.75
C ILE A 74 -2.15 15.17 3.29
N VAL A 75 -1.12 14.43 2.91
CA VAL A 75 -1.04 13.79 1.60
C VAL A 75 -1.09 12.28 1.77
N VAL A 76 -2.00 11.64 1.04
CA VAL A 76 -2.06 10.18 0.88
C VAL A 76 -1.64 9.85 -0.56
N HIS A 77 -0.46 9.24 -0.74
CA HIS A 77 0.13 9.04 -2.06
C HIS A 77 0.00 7.59 -2.54
N PHE A 78 -0.95 7.36 -3.47
CA PHE A 78 -1.19 6.06 -4.11
C PHE A 78 -0.85 6.06 -5.61
N ALA A 79 -0.60 7.22 -6.21
CA ALA A 79 -0.31 7.32 -7.64
C ALA A 79 0.98 6.58 -8.01
N ALA A 80 0.84 5.54 -8.80
CA ALA A 80 1.95 4.73 -9.32
C ALA A 80 1.45 3.87 -10.50
N ILE A 81 2.38 3.33 -11.27
CA ILE A 81 2.12 2.11 -12.05
C ILE A 81 2.20 0.96 -11.05
N PRO A 82 1.07 0.25 -10.75
CA PRO A 82 0.93 -0.49 -9.49
C PRO A 82 1.52 -1.91 -9.50
N SER A 83 2.10 -2.34 -10.61
CA SER A 83 2.57 -3.72 -10.77
C SER A 83 3.64 -3.84 -11.85
N PRO A 84 4.55 -4.81 -11.75
CA PRO A 84 5.61 -5.03 -12.73
C PRO A 84 5.11 -5.48 -14.12
N VAL A 85 3.83 -5.85 -14.25
CA VAL A 85 3.26 -6.36 -15.51
C VAL A 85 2.50 -5.30 -16.33
N HIS A 86 2.32 -4.08 -15.80
CA HIS A 86 1.50 -3.05 -16.45
C HIS A 86 2.27 -2.16 -17.45
N ALA A 87 3.58 -2.20 -17.46
CA ALA A 87 4.42 -1.46 -18.39
C ALA A 87 5.83 -2.05 -18.46
N THR A 88 6.71 -1.48 -19.29
CA THR A 88 8.11 -1.92 -19.32
C THR A 88 8.83 -1.57 -18.01
N PRO A 89 9.84 -2.36 -17.60
CA PRO A 89 10.58 -2.12 -16.35
C PRO A 89 11.13 -0.70 -16.23
N ASP A 90 11.68 -0.14 -17.29
CA ASP A 90 12.18 1.24 -17.35
C ASP A 90 11.08 2.27 -17.14
N GLN A 91 9.94 2.10 -17.82
CA GLN A 91 8.80 3.00 -17.68
C GLN A 91 8.23 2.98 -16.26
N ILE A 92 8.09 1.78 -15.66
CA ILE A 92 7.64 1.63 -14.27
C ILE A 92 8.57 2.36 -13.33
N PHE A 93 9.88 2.09 -13.44
CA PHE A 93 10.86 2.68 -12.55
C PHE A 93 10.88 4.21 -12.65
N ARG A 94 10.98 4.76 -13.86
CA ARG A 94 11.01 6.21 -14.07
C ARG A 94 9.74 6.89 -13.61
N THR A 95 8.58 6.38 -14.01
CA THR A 95 7.30 6.99 -13.64
C THR A 95 7.11 6.99 -12.13
N ASN A 96 7.32 5.84 -11.47
CA ASN A 96 7.11 5.72 -10.04
C ASN A 96 8.12 6.56 -9.23
N MET A 97 9.39 6.54 -9.59
CA MET A 97 10.39 7.34 -8.89
C MET A 97 10.17 8.83 -9.08
N THR A 98 9.88 9.27 -10.31
CA THR A 98 9.68 10.70 -10.59
C THR A 98 8.43 11.23 -9.89
N SER A 99 7.31 10.50 -9.94
CA SER A 99 6.07 10.93 -9.27
C SER A 99 6.21 10.90 -7.74
N THR A 100 6.82 9.86 -7.17
CA THR A 100 7.04 9.77 -5.73
C THR A 100 7.93 10.91 -5.22
N TYR A 101 9.06 11.18 -5.92
CA TYR A 101 9.94 12.28 -5.55
C TYR A 101 9.24 13.64 -5.69
N ALA A 102 8.50 13.87 -6.76
CA ALA A 102 7.78 15.13 -6.99
C ALA A 102 6.73 15.37 -5.89
N VAL A 103 5.92 14.36 -5.56
CA VAL A 103 4.90 14.45 -4.50
C VAL A 103 5.54 14.69 -3.13
N PHE A 104 6.57 13.92 -2.76
CA PHE A 104 7.23 14.07 -1.46
C PHE A 104 7.91 15.44 -1.32
N SER A 105 8.59 15.90 -2.37
CA SER A 105 9.26 17.21 -2.39
C SER A 105 8.25 18.36 -2.35
N ALA A 106 7.11 18.24 -3.06
CA ALA A 106 6.05 19.23 -3.02
C ALA A 106 5.37 19.26 -1.65
N ALA A 107 5.08 18.11 -1.05
CA ALA A 107 4.55 18.00 0.31
C ALA A 107 5.48 18.67 1.34
N ALA A 108 6.79 18.40 1.24
CA ALA A 108 7.79 19.04 2.09
C ALA A 108 7.83 20.57 1.92
N ARG A 109 7.76 21.06 0.67
CA ARG A 109 7.75 22.49 0.38
C ARG A 109 6.49 23.19 0.87
N LEU A 110 5.34 22.54 0.80
CA LEU A 110 4.06 23.08 1.28
C LEU A 110 3.91 23.00 2.80
N GLY A 111 4.78 22.25 3.48
CA GLY A 111 4.74 22.10 4.93
C GLY A 111 3.52 21.32 5.41
N VAL A 112 3.09 20.30 4.67
CA VAL A 112 1.99 19.43 5.10
C VAL A 112 2.35 18.75 6.43
N ARG A 113 1.34 18.40 7.18
CA ARG A 113 1.52 17.82 8.51
C ARG A 113 2.06 16.38 8.46
N ARG A 114 1.70 15.63 7.41
CA ARG A 114 2.03 14.21 7.26
C ARG A 114 1.91 13.74 5.80
N VAL A 115 2.67 12.72 5.47
CA VAL A 115 2.51 11.95 4.24
C VAL A 115 2.32 10.48 4.60
N VAL A 116 1.20 9.89 4.17
CA VAL A 116 0.97 8.43 4.17
C VAL A 116 1.10 7.95 2.73
N TRP A 117 1.78 6.85 2.48
CA TRP A 117 2.00 6.46 1.09
C TRP A 117 2.05 4.94 0.87
N ALA A 118 1.65 4.53 -0.33
CA ALA A 118 1.65 3.14 -0.73
C ALA A 118 3.07 2.67 -1.10
N SER A 119 3.75 2.00 -0.17
CA SER A 119 4.84 1.09 -0.47
C SER A 119 4.27 -0.26 -0.95
N SER A 120 5.00 -1.36 -0.87
CA SER A 120 4.54 -2.64 -1.40
C SER A 120 5.21 -3.82 -0.70
N GLU A 121 4.49 -4.93 -0.58
CA GLU A 121 5.06 -6.24 -0.20
C GLU A 121 6.20 -6.69 -1.13
N THR A 122 6.26 -6.16 -2.36
CA THR A 122 7.31 -6.52 -3.32
C THR A 122 8.71 -6.13 -2.86
N THR A 123 8.84 -5.20 -1.91
CA THR A 123 10.11 -4.86 -1.25
C THR A 123 10.71 -6.06 -0.50
N LEU A 124 9.88 -7.03 -0.11
CA LEU A 124 10.24 -8.19 0.71
C LEU A 124 10.87 -9.35 -0.08
N GLY A 125 11.00 -9.27 -1.41
CA GLY A 125 11.61 -10.33 -2.21
C GLY A 125 10.68 -11.00 -3.23
N LEU A 126 9.52 -10.39 -3.48
CA LEU A 126 8.56 -10.91 -4.45
C LEU A 126 9.03 -10.71 -5.92
N PRO A 127 8.71 -11.66 -6.79
CA PRO A 127 8.11 -12.96 -6.50
C PRO A 127 9.13 -13.88 -5.84
N PHE A 128 8.77 -14.60 -4.81
CA PHE A 128 9.69 -15.52 -4.10
C PHE A 128 10.13 -16.71 -4.99
N ASN A 129 10.88 -16.40 -6.05
CA ASN A 129 11.59 -17.42 -6.84
C ASN A 129 12.79 -17.94 -6.05
N ARG A 130 13.44 -17.09 -5.27
CA ARG A 130 14.34 -17.45 -4.18
C ARG A 130 13.50 -17.60 -2.91
N PRO A 131 13.65 -18.72 -2.17
CA PRO A 131 12.97 -18.84 -0.87
C PRO A 131 13.30 -17.66 0.07
N PRO A 132 12.35 -17.23 0.92
CA PRO A 132 12.66 -16.25 1.95
C PRO A 132 13.65 -16.84 2.97
N ASP A 133 14.38 -15.99 3.68
CA ASP A 133 15.34 -16.43 4.69
C ASP A 133 14.63 -17.01 5.94
N TYR A 134 13.38 -16.62 6.18
CA TYR A 134 12.50 -17.06 7.27
C TYR A 134 11.04 -16.69 6.99
N ALA A 135 10.10 -17.28 7.72
CA ALA A 135 8.69 -16.92 7.71
C ALA A 135 8.11 -16.83 9.15
N PRO A 136 7.17 -15.92 9.43
CA PRO A 136 6.70 -14.86 8.53
C PRO A 136 7.81 -13.84 8.25
N VAL A 137 7.83 -13.28 7.04
CA VAL A 137 8.78 -12.21 6.67
C VAL A 137 8.32 -10.89 7.27
N ASP A 138 9.26 -10.15 7.86
CA ASP A 138 9.01 -8.84 8.48
C ASP A 138 9.64 -7.69 7.67
N GLU A 139 9.55 -6.48 8.18
CA GLU A 139 10.04 -5.27 7.49
C GLU A 139 11.56 -5.24 7.28
N ALA A 140 12.32 -6.05 7.99
CA ALA A 140 13.77 -6.17 7.84
C ALA A 140 14.17 -6.99 6.60
N HIS A 141 13.29 -7.88 6.14
CA HIS A 141 13.51 -8.68 4.93
C HIS A 141 13.33 -7.77 3.70
N MET A 142 14.44 -7.38 3.05
CA MET A 142 14.41 -6.41 1.95
C MET A 142 15.26 -6.88 0.78
N TYR A 143 14.61 -7.45 -0.24
CA TYR A 143 15.22 -8.03 -1.43
C TYR A 143 14.43 -7.68 -2.70
N PRO A 144 14.52 -6.42 -3.22
CA PRO A 144 13.76 -6.02 -4.41
C PRO A 144 14.22 -6.80 -5.65
N GLU A 145 13.33 -7.60 -6.23
CA GLU A 145 13.61 -8.48 -7.38
C GLU A 145 13.07 -7.92 -8.72
N THR A 146 12.42 -6.75 -8.70
CA THR A 146 11.87 -6.11 -9.90
C THR A 146 12.12 -4.61 -9.89
N SER A 147 12.03 -3.97 -11.06
CA SER A 147 12.10 -2.49 -11.16
C SER A 147 10.97 -1.80 -10.39
N TYR A 148 9.81 -2.44 -10.27
CA TYR A 148 8.72 -1.96 -9.42
C TYR A 148 9.13 -2.01 -7.94
N ALA A 149 9.60 -3.15 -7.46
CA ALA A 149 10.07 -3.31 -6.08
C ALA A 149 11.22 -2.34 -5.76
N LEU A 150 12.19 -2.21 -6.67
CA LEU A 150 13.30 -1.27 -6.52
C LEU A 150 12.80 0.18 -6.40
N SER A 151 11.79 0.58 -7.20
CA SER A 151 11.21 1.92 -7.09
C SER A 151 10.55 2.15 -5.73
N LYS A 152 9.94 1.12 -5.13
CA LYS A 152 9.35 1.22 -3.78
C LYS A 152 10.41 1.33 -2.69
N VAL A 153 11.46 0.51 -2.73
CA VAL A 153 12.61 0.61 -1.79
C VAL A 153 13.28 1.99 -1.85
N LEU A 154 13.54 2.51 -3.04
CA LEU A 154 14.11 3.84 -3.19
C LEU A 154 13.13 4.95 -2.77
N GLY A 155 11.83 4.73 -2.91
CA GLY A 155 10.79 5.60 -2.36
C GLY A 155 10.84 5.65 -0.83
N GLU A 156 11.04 4.51 -0.15
CA GLU A 156 11.23 4.46 1.31
C GLU A 156 12.47 5.23 1.75
N GLU A 157 13.57 5.09 1.02
CA GLU A 157 14.78 5.87 1.29
C GLU A 157 14.58 7.38 1.02
N ALA A 158 13.89 7.75 -0.06
CA ALA A 158 13.55 9.14 -0.34
C ALA A 158 12.69 9.73 0.79
N ALA A 159 11.68 9.01 1.25
CA ALA A 159 10.84 9.39 2.40
C ALA A 159 11.69 9.65 3.64
N ARG A 160 12.62 8.74 3.96
CA ARG A 160 13.51 8.86 5.12
C ARG A 160 14.38 10.11 5.06
N GLN A 161 14.96 10.40 3.88
CA GLN A 161 15.81 11.58 3.73
C GLN A 161 14.99 12.88 3.76
N ILE A 162 13.87 12.93 3.04
CA ILE A 162 13.02 14.12 3.00
C ILE A 162 12.44 14.40 4.39
N SER A 163 11.97 13.38 5.12
CA SER A 163 11.54 13.53 6.51
C SER A 163 12.64 14.13 7.40
N ARG A 164 13.89 13.64 7.27
CA ARG A 164 15.02 14.11 8.08
C ARG A 164 15.28 15.60 7.94
N TRP A 165 15.16 16.17 6.73
CA TRP A 165 15.44 17.60 6.53
C TRP A 165 14.20 18.49 6.61
N SER A 166 12.99 17.96 6.37
CA SER A 166 11.75 18.74 6.43
C SER A 166 11.06 18.69 7.80
N GLY A 167 11.35 17.64 8.59
CA GLY A 167 10.65 17.37 9.84
C GLY A 167 9.25 16.76 9.67
N ILE A 168 8.80 16.51 8.44
CA ILE A 168 7.49 15.94 8.17
C ILE A 168 7.54 14.42 8.33
N PRO A 169 6.63 13.78 9.07
CA PRO A 169 6.53 12.34 9.16
C PRO A 169 6.04 11.72 7.84
N PHE A 170 6.67 10.59 7.46
CA PHE A 170 6.29 9.78 6.31
C PHE A 170 5.98 8.36 6.76
N VAL A 171 4.75 7.90 6.56
CA VAL A 171 4.30 6.54 6.90
C VAL A 171 4.12 5.74 5.62
N GLY A 172 4.96 4.73 5.43
CA GLY A 172 4.90 3.82 4.28
C GLY A 172 4.08 2.57 4.61
N LEU A 173 3.11 2.25 3.79
CA LEU A 173 2.29 1.05 3.94
C LEU A 173 2.67 0.04 2.85
N ARG A 174 3.34 -1.03 3.23
CA ARG A 174 3.72 -2.14 2.34
C ARG A 174 2.52 -3.06 2.13
N PHE A 175 1.62 -2.62 1.27
CA PHE A 175 0.41 -3.41 0.97
C PHE A 175 0.75 -4.74 0.33
N SER A 176 0.12 -5.80 0.84
CA SER A 176 0.00 -7.07 0.16
C SER A 176 -0.95 -6.94 -1.04
N ASN A 177 -1.18 -8.03 -1.78
CA ASN A 177 -2.03 -8.02 -2.96
C ASN A 177 -3.46 -7.58 -2.60
N VAL A 178 -3.84 -6.37 -3.03
CA VAL A 178 -5.13 -5.75 -2.68
C VAL A 178 -6.28 -6.46 -3.39
N MET A 179 -7.23 -6.95 -2.62
CA MET A 179 -8.45 -7.64 -3.07
C MET A 179 -9.68 -6.74 -2.90
N VAL A 180 -10.46 -6.64 -3.96
CA VAL A 180 -11.84 -6.13 -3.94
C VAL A 180 -12.82 -7.31 -4.03
N ARG A 181 -14.10 -7.08 -3.79
CA ARG A 181 -15.10 -8.17 -3.70
C ARG A 181 -15.04 -9.17 -4.86
N ALA A 182 -14.83 -8.70 -6.09
CA ALA A 182 -14.79 -9.57 -7.28
C ALA A 182 -13.56 -10.48 -7.35
N ASP A 183 -12.43 -10.10 -6.73
CA ASP A 183 -11.19 -10.88 -6.79
C ASP A 183 -11.29 -12.18 -5.96
N TYR A 184 -12.18 -12.24 -4.99
CA TYR A 184 -12.37 -13.44 -4.14
C TYR A 184 -12.93 -14.63 -4.90
N ASP A 185 -13.62 -14.40 -6.01
CA ASP A 185 -14.18 -15.47 -6.84
C ASP A 185 -13.09 -16.33 -7.49
N GLU A 186 -11.83 -15.82 -7.56
CA GLU A 186 -10.68 -16.56 -8.04
C GLU A 186 -10.03 -17.47 -6.98
N PHE A 187 -10.28 -17.25 -5.68
CA PHE A 187 -9.59 -17.98 -4.61
C PHE A 187 -9.72 -19.50 -4.69
N PRO A 188 -10.90 -20.08 -5.02
CA PRO A 188 -11.03 -21.52 -5.19
C PRO A 188 -10.06 -22.13 -6.21
N THR A 189 -9.61 -21.37 -7.19
CA THR A 189 -8.66 -21.85 -8.23
C THR A 189 -7.26 -22.08 -7.69
N PHE A 190 -6.91 -21.51 -6.53
CA PHE A 190 -5.57 -21.63 -5.93
C PHE A 190 -5.44 -22.81 -4.96
N TRP A 191 -6.55 -23.33 -4.41
CA TRP A 191 -6.53 -24.20 -3.23
C TRP A 191 -5.86 -25.56 -3.45
N GLU A 192 -5.95 -26.09 -4.67
CA GLU A 192 -5.40 -27.40 -5.00
C GLU A 192 -3.90 -27.35 -5.37
N ASP A 193 -3.38 -26.19 -5.78
CA ASP A 193 -1.97 -26.03 -6.16
C ASP A 193 -1.32 -24.85 -5.43
N PRO A 194 -0.53 -25.09 -4.38
CA PRO A 194 0.11 -24.03 -3.62
C PRO A 194 1.15 -23.24 -4.44
N HIS A 195 1.63 -23.78 -5.56
CA HIS A 195 2.60 -23.07 -6.39
C HIS A 195 2.00 -21.86 -7.14
N LEU A 196 0.69 -21.83 -7.35
CA LEU A 196 0.02 -20.72 -8.05
C LEU A 196 0.15 -19.39 -7.30
N ARG A 197 0.16 -19.40 -5.97
CA ARG A 197 0.21 -18.20 -5.13
C ARG A 197 1.43 -18.11 -4.22
N LYS A 198 2.44 -18.98 -4.43
CA LYS A 198 3.69 -18.94 -3.64
C LYS A 198 4.46 -17.62 -3.78
N TRP A 199 4.25 -16.92 -4.90
CA TRP A 199 5.00 -15.73 -5.27
C TRP A 199 4.93 -14.60 -4.24
N ASN A 200 3.90 -14.57 -3.38
CA ASN A 200 3.75 -13.62 -2.27
C ASN A 200 3.43 -14.32 -0.93
N LEU A 201 3.92 -15.55 -0.74
CA LEU A 201 3.65 -16.35 0.46
C LEU A 201 2.15 -16.48 0.75
N TRP A 202 1.35 -16.61 -0.31
CA TRP A 202 -0.12 -16.71 -0.26
C TRP A 202 -0.83 -15.55 0.46
N GLY A 203 -0.16 -14.39 0.55
CA GLY A 203 -0.69 -13.20 1.20
C GLY A 203 -1.76 -12.48 0.37
N TYR A 204 -2.55 -11.66 1.03
CA TYR A 204 -3.51 -10.72 0.46
C TYR A 204 -3.83 -9.62 1.47
N VAL A 205 -4.51 -8.57 1.04
CA VAL A 205 -5.15 -7.59 1.91
C VAL A 205 -6.51 -7.20 1.33
N ASP A 206 -7.54 -7.16 2.15
CA ASP A 206 -8.86 -6.67 1.76
C ASP A 206 -8.84 -5.14 1.58
N GLU A 207 -9.64 -4.64 0.63
CA GLU A 207 -9.76 -3.20 0.38
C GLU A 207 -10.18 -2.40 1.61
N SER A 208 -11.02 -2.96 2.48
CA SER A 208 -11.43 -2.32 3.73
C SER A 208 -10.26 -2.13 4.69
N HIS A 209 -9.36 -3.12 4.77
CA HIS A 209 -8.15 -3.04 5.60
C HIS A 209 -7.10 -2.07 5.02
N VAL A 210 -7.08 -1.89 3.68
CA VAL A 210 -6.27 -0.82 3.05
C VAL A 210 -6.74 0.54 3.55
N ALA A 211 -8.04 0.81 3.50
CA ALA A 211 -8.61 2.07 3.97
C ALA A 211 -8.39 2.28 5.47
N GLU A 212 -8.67 1.25 6.29
CA GLU A 212 -8.42 1.28 7.73
C GLU A 212 -6.96 1.60 8.07
N SER A 213 -6.01 0.94 7.42
CA SER A 213 -4.58 1.17 7.68
C SER A 213 -4.13 2.58 7.34
N VAL A 214 -4.69 3.18 6.28
CA VAL A 214 -4.46 4.60 5.95
C VAL A 214 -4.98 5.48 7.07
N ARG A 215 -6.22 5.27 7.52
CA ARG A 215 -6.85 6.07 8.59
C ARG A 215 -6.06 5.96 9.90
N LEU A 216 -5.63 4.77 10.29
CA LEU A 216 -4.76 4.57 11.45
C LEU A 216 -3.41 5.30 11.30
N ALA A 217 -2.83 5.31 10.10
CA ALA A 217 -1.59 6.03 9.83
C ALA A 217 -1.75 7.56 9.83
N LEU A 218 -2.97 8.10 9.68
CA LEU A 218 -3.22 9.55 9.80
C LEU A 218 -3.07 10.05 11.25
N ASP A 219 -3.41 9.21 12.22
CA ASP A 219 -3.50 9.58 13.64
C ASP A 219 -2.27 9.16 14.45
N GLU A 220 -1.33 8.43 13.84
CA GLU A 220 -0.11 8.01 14.52
C GLU A 220 0.74 9.21 14.94
N ASP A 221 1.21 9.21 16.18
CA ASP A 221 2.14 10.24 16.73
C ASP A 221 3.59 10.05 16.25
N ALA A 222 3.79 9.37 15.11
CA ALA A 222 5.11 9.10 14.58
C ALA A 222 5.88 10.38 14.25
N THR A 223 7.13 10.37 14.63
CA THR A 223 8.14 11.32 14.16
C THR A 223 9.11 10.62 13.21
N GLY A 224 9.43 11.24 12.09
CA GLY A 224 10.34 10.66 11.11
C GLY A 224 9.63 9.77 10.08
N THR A 225 10.26 8.65 9.71
CA THR A 225 9.70 7.69 8.76
C THR A 225 9.57 6.32 9.39
N ASP A 226 8.48 5.64 9.10
CA ASP A 226 8.33 4.22 9.38
C ASP A 226 7.57 3.52 8.25
N ASN A 227 7.78 2.20 8.12
CA ASN A 227 7.12 1.37 7.12
C ASN A 227 6.47 0.17 7.80
N PHE A 228 5.28 -0.22 7.33
CA PHE A 228 4.46 -1.28 7.92
C PHE A 228 3.96 -2.25 6.85
N ILE A 229 4.08 -3.54 7.11
CA ILE A 229 3.44 -4.57 6.29
C ILE A 229 1.94 -4.57 6.61
N ILE A 230 1.13 -4.41 5.57
CA ILE A 230 -0.33 -4.42 5.66
C ILE A 230 -0.87 -5.59 4.84
N ALA A 231 -1.28 -6.63 5.55
CA ALA A 231 -1.84 -7.87 5.00
C ALA A 231 -3.01 -8.34 5.85
N ALA A 232 -3.82 -9.26 5.30
CA ALA A 232 -4.82 -9.98 6.09
C ALA A 232 -4.15 -10.85 7.16
N ALA A 233 -4.91 -11.26 8.17
CA ALA A 233 -4.39 -12.11 9.24
C ALA A 233 -4.14 -13.57 8.78
N ASP A 234 -4.71 -13.96 7.65
CA ASP A 234 -4.63 -15.31 7.10
C ASP A 234 -4.12 -15.32 5.64
N THR A 235 -3.91 -16.52 5.12
CA THR A 235 -3.52 -16.75 3.72
C THR A 235 -4.73 -17.00 2.83
N VAL A 236 -4.57 -16.89 1.50
CA VAL A 236 -5.60 -17.25 0.50
C VAL A 236 -5.87 -18.76 0.44
N MET A 237 -5.12 -19.60 1.16
CA MET A 237 -5.15 -21.05 1.07
C MET A 237 -6.01 -21.67 2.17
N ARG A 238 -6.62 -22.84 1.88
CA ARG A 238 -7.33 -23.64 2.88
C ARG A 238 -6.37 -24.47 3.77
N ARG A 239 -5.21 -24.80 3.24
CA ARG A 239 -4.18 -25.59 3.92
C ARG A 239 -3.42 -24.74 4.95
N PRO A 240 -2.97 -25.38 6.05
CA PRO A 240 -2.15 -24.70 7.07
C PRO A 240 -0.87 -24.11 6.50
N SER A 241 -0.50 -22.92 6.97
CA SER A 241 0.67 -22.18 6.48
C SER A 241 1.99 -22.94 6.64
N ARG A 242 2.17 -23.74 7.71
CA ARG A 242 3.35 -24.57 7.90
C ARG A 242 3.47 -25.66 6.83
N GLU A 243 2.36 -26.32 6.50
CA GLU A 243 2.36 -27.36 5.45
C GLU A 243 2.71 -26.77 4.08
N LEU A 244 2.21 -25.57 3.78
CA LEU A 244 2.55 -24.86 2.54
C LEU A 244 4.04 -24.55 2.48
N MET A 245 4.63 -24.07 3.58
CA MET A 245 6.06 -23.77 3.66
C MET A 245 6.92 -25.03 3.54
N GLU A 246 6.56 -26.12 4.21
CA GLU A 246 7.28 -27.42 4.13
C GLU A 246 7.29 -27.98 2.71
N GLU A 247 6.17 -27.86 1.98
CA GLU A 247 6.05 -28.37 0.61
C GLU A 247 6.77 -27.50 -0.41
N VAL A 248 6.55 -26.16 -0.34
CA VAL A 248 6.97 -25.24 -1.41
C VAL A 248 8.35 -24.63 -1.14
N PHE A 249 8.70 -24.43 0.12
CA PHE A 249 9.96 -23.84 0.56
C PHE A 249 10.64 -24.70 1.64
N PRO A 250 10.97 -25.97 1.34
CA PRO A 250 11.53 -26.87 2.35
C PRO A 250 12.82 -26.32 2.94
N GLY A 251 12.93 -26.39 4.27
CA GLY A 251 14.10 -25.94 5.01
C GLY A 251 14.10 -24.45 5.39
N VAL A 252 13.12 -23.66 4.95
CA VAL A 252 12.95 -22.28 5.44
C VAL A 252 12.45 -22.30 6.89
N PRO A 253 13.14 -21.62 7.84
CA PRO A 253 12.68 -21.55 9.21
C PRO A 253 11.31 -20.85 9.32
N VAL A 254 10.36 -21.49 10.00
CA VAL A 254 9.04 -20.91 10.29
C VAL A 254 8.91 -20.69 11.80
N ARG A 255 8.61 -19.45 12.22
CA ARG A 255 8.45 -19.11 13.66
C ARG A 255 7.39 -20.01 14.31
N ASP A 256 7.63 -20.39 15.57
CA ASP A 256 6.74 -21.29 16.32
C ASP A 256 5.35 -20.70 16.56
N SER A 257 5.22 -19.37 16.56
CA SER A 257 3.94 -18.68 16.73
C SER A 257 2.96 -18.88 15.56
N ILE A 258 3.43 -19.32 14.38
CA ILE A 258 2.57 -19.58 13.23
C ILE A 258 1.74 -20.85 13.44
N SER A 259 0.43 -20.70 13.38
CA SER A 259 -0.55 -21.77 13.54
C SER A 259 -1.63 -21.70 12.46
N GLY A 260 -2.29 -22.82 12.18
CA GLY A 260 -3.37 -22.87 11.21
C GLY A 260 -3.02 -22.15 9.89
N ASN A 261 -3.85 -21.21 9.50
CA ASN A 261 -3.71 -20.46 8.26
C ASN A 261 -3.13 -19.04 8.45
N ASP A 262 -2.44 -18.80 9.55
CA ASP A 262 -1.85 -17.49 9.83
C ASP A 262 -1.03 -16.96 8.63
N THR A 263 -1.09 -15.66 8.41
CA THR A 263 -0.31 -15.00 7.36
C THR A 263 1.20 -15.23 7.54
N LEU A 264 1.90 -15.35 6.44
CA LEU A 264 3.36 -15.45 6.39
C LEU A 264 4.05 -14.12 6.08
N LEU A 265 3.26 -13.04 6.10
CA LEU A 265 3.71 -11.65 6.10
C LEU A 265 3.51 -11.10 7.52
N ASP A 266 4.58 -10.70 8.21
CA ASP A 266 4.51 -10.32 9.61
C ASP A 266 3.85 -8.95 9.80
N ILE A 267 2.61 -8.94 10.26
CA ILE A 267 1.84 -7.73 10.58
C ILE A 267 1.96 -7.30 12.05
N ALA A 268 2.82 -7.92 12.83
CA ALA A 268 2.94 -7.64 14.27
C ALA A 268 3.32 -6.19 14.55
N LYS A 269 4.21 -5.61 13.75
CA LYS A 269 4.59 -4.20 13.87
C LYS A 269 3.40 -3.27 13.61
N ALA A 270 2.64 -3.50 12.55
CA ALA A 270 1.43 -2.72 12.25
C ALA A 270 0.39 -2.83 13.38
N ARG A 271 0.21 -4.03 13.93
CA ARG A 271 -0.66 -4.24 15.11
C ARG A 271 -0.20 -3.44 16.33
N GLN A 272 1.08 -3.50 16.64
CA GLN A 272 1.63 -2.87 17.84
C GLN A 272 1.64 -1.35 17.75
N VAL A 273 2.00 -0.79 16.59
CA VAL A 273 2.25 0.64 16.43
C VAL A 273 1.01 1.37 15.93
N LEU A 274 0.35 0.84 14.88
CA LEU A 274 -0.83 1.48 14.30
C LEU A 274 -2.14 1.05 14.96
N GLY A 275 -2.15 -0.05 15.73
CA GLY A 275 -3.40 -0.69 16.16
C GLY A 275 -4.14 -1.42 15.03
N TYR A 276 -3.44 -1.75 13.94
CA TYR A 276 -4.00 -2.46 12.80
C TYR A 276 -4.42 -3.88 13.18
N ASP A 277 -5.71 -4.20 13.08
CA ASP A 277 -6.25 -5.50 13.45
C ASP A 277 -7.25 -6.02 12.40
N PRO A 278 -6.76 -6.64 11.30
CA PRO A 278 -7.60 -7.06 10.20
C PRO A 278 -8.58 -8.16 10.63
N GLN A 279 -9.88 -7.84 10.67
CA GLN A 279 -10.95 -8.74 11.11
C GLN A 279 -11.60 -9.51 9.95
N PHE A 280 -11.64 -8.92 8.76
CA PHE A 280 -12.23 -9.59 7.61
C PHE A 280 -11.34 -10.73 7.12
N THR A 281 -11.96 -11.87 6.85
CA THR A 281 -11.34 -13.03 6.18
C THR A 281 -12.23 -13.50 5.03
N TRP A 282 -11.62 -13.85 3.91
CA TRP A 282 -12.34 -14.46 2.78
C TRP A 282 -13.11 -15.74 3.16
N ARG A 283 -12.73 -16.40 4.25
CA ARG A 283 -13.36 -17.65 4.73
C ARG A 283 -14.83 -17.48 5.11
N THR A 284 -15.25 -16.25 5.31
CA THR A 284 -16.68 -15.94 5.55
C THR A 284 -17.51 -15.87 4.28
N LEU A 285 -16.86 -15.93 3.11
CA LEU A 285 -17.53 -15.83 1.81
C LEU A 285 -17.85 -17.19 1.19
N PHE A 286 -17.23 -18.28 1.72
CA PHE A 286 -17.33 -19.63 1.17
C PHE A 286 -17.72 -20.68 2.20
#